data_d12bd3f9e0204394a2583a44bae88ff9
#
_entry.id   d12bd3f9e0204394a2583a44bae88ff9
#
_cell.length_a   1.000
_cell.length_b   1.000
_cell.length_c   1.000
_cell.angle_alpha   90.00
_cell.angle_beta   90.00
_cell.angle_gamma   90.00
#
_symmetry.space_group_name_H-M   'P 1'
#
loop_
_entity.id
_entity.type
_entity.pdbx_description
1 polymer ?
#
loop_
_entity_poly.entity_id
_entity_poly.type
_entity_poly.pdbx_seq_one_letter_code
_entity_poly.pdbx_strand_id
1 'polypeptide(L)'
;NCNHLIAFHGWDDDFDTDNGFSVHVQYGLSIRNSRLADVSQSNGFESDNCADGASVAPYTTCVFSNMTFIGPKADPSFKNEADYINGGEYFPNNGSSLGRFQSGMQIRRNSHLCCFNSIFAGWPIGMMVDNEKGNCWQAANDGLIQVQNTWIIDADILGSDMNKQYVDQLALNFTDKTFDTEKPSFSSTFFLSQSGNHQASAQEAAYNYVGLTPDNGVGALLLASG
;
A
#
# COMPACT_ATOMS: atom_id res chain seq x y z
N ASN A 1 0.07 8.15 -20.89
CA ASN A 1 -1.07 7.43 -20.30
C ASN A 1 -0.89 5.94 -20.52
N CYS A 2 -1.07 5.17 -19.46
CA CYS A 2 -1.08 3.70 -19.48
C CYS A 2 -2.45 3.20 -19.02
N ASN A 3 -2.90 2.09 -19.57
CA ASN A 3 -4.15 1.49 -19.12
C ASN A 3 -4.13 -0.03 -19.26
N HIS A 4 -5.03 -0.69 -18.53
CA HIS A 4 -5.20 -2.14 -18.53
C HIS A 4 -3.90 -2.90 -18.23
N LEU A 5 -3.18 -2.42 -17.21
CA LEU A 5 -1.96 -3.05 -16.74
C LEU A 5 -2.30 -4.12 -15.68
N ILE A 6 -1.57 -5.22 -15.71
CA ILE A 6 -1.69 -6.27 -14.71
C ILE A 6 -0.32 -6.54 -14.11
N ALA A 7 -0.21 -6.36 -12.79
CA ALA A 7 0.91 -6.84 -11.99
C ALA A 7 0.46 -8.14 -11.29
N PHE A 8 1.11 -9.23 -11.62
CA PHE A 8 0.72 -10.54 -11.12
C PHE A 8 1.89 -11.24 -10.47
N HIS A 9 1.78 -11.45 -9.16
CA HIS A 9 2.82 -12.10 -8.36
C HIS A 9 4.18 -11.41 -8.45
N GLY A 10 4.18 -10.08 -8.40
CA GLY A 10 5.41 -9.28 -8.35
C GLY A 10 6.29 -9.68 -7.16
N TRP A 11 7.59 -9.51 -7.33
CA TRP A 11 8.55 -9.79 -6.25
C TRP A 11 8.60 -8.64 -5.24
N ASP A 12 8.73 -7.43 -5.74
CA ASP A 12 8.80 -6.19 -4.96
C ASP A 12 7.47 -5.41 -5.06
N ASP A 13 7.48 -4.13 -5.32
CA ASP A 13 6.27 -3.34 -5.50
C ASP A 13 5.60 -3.64 -6.85
N ASP A 14 4.27 -3.60 -6.88
CA ASP A 14 3.54 -3.88 -8.12
C ASP A 14 3.57 -2.71 -9.10
N PHE A 15 3.53 -1.50 -8.56
CA PHE A 15 3.69 -0.25 -9.31
C PHE A 15 4.60 0.68 -8.51
N ASP A 16 5.81 0.85 -8.98
CA ASP A 16 6.80 1.73 -8.39
C ASP A 16 6.95 2.99 -9.23
N THR A 17 6.99 4.16 -8.59
CA THR A 17 7.09 5.46 -9.25
C THR A 17 8.02 6.39 -8.49
N ASP A 18 8.99 6.98 -9.19
CA ASP A 18 9.98 7.86 -8.59
C ASP A 18 10.50 8.95 -9.56
N ASN A 19 11.38 9.78 -9.05
CA ASN A 19 12.26 10.68 -9.82
C ASN A 19 11.54 11.53 -10.89
N GLY A 20 10.37 12.08 -10.55
CA GLY A 20 9.61 12.95 -11.42
C GLY A 20 8.69 12.23 -12.40
N PHE A 21 8.37 10.97 -12.14
CA PHE A 21 7.39 10.22 -12.94
C PHE A 21 6.01 10.91 -12.89
N SER A 22 5.38 11.14 -14.04
CA SER A 22 4.15 11.93 -14.16
C SER A 22 3.14 11.31 -15.13
N VAL A 23 3.01 10.00 -15.14
CA VAL A 23 2.10 9.25 -16.01
C VAL A 23 0.75 9.05 -15.35
N HIS A 24 -0.32 9.03 -16.16
CA HIS A 24 -1.63 8.58 -15.72
C HIS A 24 -1.80 7.09 -16.02
N VAL A 25 -2.17 6.33 -15.01
CA VAL A 25 -2.43 4.88 -15.10
C VAL A 25 -3.89 4.62 -14.76
N GLN A 26 -4.60 3.89 -15.63
CA GLN A 26 -6.00 3.56 -15.43
C GLN A 26 -6.28 2.06 -15.63
N TYR A 27 -7.28 1.56 -14.90
CA TYR A 27 -7.75 0.18 -15.01
C TYR A 27 -6.61 -0.82 -14.80
N GLY A 28 -5.86 -0.61 -13.73
CA GLY A 28 -4.81 -1.53 -13.32
C GLY A 28 -5.31 -2.58 -12.33
N LEU A 29 -4.71 -3.73 -12.40
CA LEU A 29 -4.97 -4.85 -11.50
C LEU A 29 -3.65 -5.33 -10.90
N SER A 30 -3.61 -5.45 -9.58
CA SER A 30 -2.52 -6.07 -8.85
C SER A 30 -3.05 -7.26 -8.05
N ILE A 31 -2.38 -8.40 -8.16
CA ILE A 31 -2.66 -9.60 -7.37
C ILE A 31 -1.35 -10.11 -6.79
N ARG A 32 -1.27 -10.15 -5.48
CA ARG A 32 -0.07 -10.60 -4.75
C ARG A 32 -0.10 -12.12 -4.54
N ASN A 33 1.08 -12.71 -4.63
CA ASN A 33 1.32 -14.02 -4.04
C ASN A 33 1.72 -13.83 -2.59
N SER A 34 1.00 -14.45 -1.65
CA SER A 34 1.24 -14.33 -0.22
C SER A 34 2.63 -14.78 0.26
N ARG A 35 3.38 -15.47 -0.60
CA ARG A 35 4.69 -16.04 -0.30
C ARG A 35 5.85 -15.37 -1.05
N LEU A 36 5.56 -14.36 -1.86
CA LEU A 36 6.57 -13.65 -2.63
C LEU A 36 6.59 -12.18 -2.23
N ALA A 37 7.66 -11.76 -1.61
CA ALA A 37 7.90 -10.38 -1.25
C ALA A 37 9.40 -10.08 -1.19
N ASP A 38 9.79 -8.85 -1.43
CA ASP A 38 11.16 -8.43 -1.31
C ASP A 38 11.60 -8.24 0.15
N VAL A 39 12.90 -8.24 0.36
CA VAL A 39 13.52 -8.01 1.67
C VAL A 39 13.34 -6.57 2.15
N SER A 40 13.14 -5.62 1.24
CA SER A 40 12.94 -4.20 1.51
C SER A 40 11.50 -3.84 1.84
N GLN A 41 10.59 -4.80 1.82
CA GLN A 41 9.12 -4.66 1.98
C GLN A 41 8.43 -4.40 0.65
N SER A 42 7.34 -5.14 0.43
CA SER A 42 6.59 -5.07 -0.82
C SER A 42 5.26 -4.34 -0.62
N ASN A 43 4.96 -3.46 -1.54
CA ASN A 43 3.74 -2.66 -1.58
C ASN A 43 2.90 -2.94 -2.83
N GLY A 44 1.67 -2.49 -2.82
CA GLY A 44 0.84 -2.44 -4.03
C GLY A 44 1.37 -1.37 -4.97
N PHE A 45 1.47 -0.14 -4.49
CA PHE A 45 2.39 0.81 -5.09
C PHE A 45 3.25 1.53 -4.03
N GLU A 46 4.46 1.84 -4.44
CA GLU A 46 5.37 2.75 -3.75
C GLU A 46 5.57 3.98 -4.61
N SER A 47 5.54 5.16 -4.01
CA SER A 47 5.73 6.40 -4.75
C SER A 47 6.67 7.34 -4.01
N ASP A 48 7.83 7.54 -4.60
CA ASP A 48 8.88 8.45 -4.16
C ASP A 48 9.02 9.64 -5.10
N ASN A 49 9.54 10.76 -4.63
CA ASN A 49 10.09 11.79 -5.52
C ASN A 49 11.61 11.70 -5.61
N CYS A 50 12.27 11.59 -4.47
CA CYS A 50 13.73 11.55 -4.40
C CYS A 50 14.15 10.66 -3.22
N ALA A 51 15.12 9.78 -3.44
CA ALA A 51 15.51 8.75 -2.48
C ALA A 51 15.93 9.26 -1.10
N ASP A 52 16.48 10.47 -1.03
CA ASP A 52 16.86 11.12 0.23
C ASP A 52 15.74 11.98 0.85
N GLY A 53 14.60 12.11 0.18
CA GLY A 53 13.47 12.95 0.60
C GLY A 53 13.66 14.42 0.26
N ALA A 54 14.62 14.76 -0.61
CA ALA A 54 14.79 16.15 -1.02
C ALA A 54 13.59 16.67 -1.81
N SER A 55 13.26 17.95 -1.60
CA SER A 55 12.18 18.63 -2.31
C SER A 55 12.72 19.19 -3.63
N VAL A 56 12.85 18.33 -4.63
CA VAL A 56 13.49 18.64 -5.91
C VAL A 56 12.55 18.37 -7.07
N ALA A 57 12.45 19.34 -7.97
CA ALA A 57 11.70 19.19 -9.22
C ALA A 57 12.56 18.49 -10.31
N PRO A 58 11.94 17.76 -11.25
CA PRO A 58 10.51 17.56 -11.37
C PRO A 58 9.94 16.63 -10.30
N TYR A 59 8.77 16.96 -9.75
CA TYR A 59 8.12 16.11 -8.77
C TYR A 59 7.43 14.91 -9.42
N THR A 60 7.41 13.80 -8.71
CA THR A 60 6.56 12.66 -9.05
C THR A 60 5.10 13.06 -8.83
N THR A 61 4.34 13.12 -9.93
CA THR A 61 2.94 13.60 -9.95
C THR A 61 2.04 12.63 -10.68
N CYS A 62 2.29 11.35 -10.55
CA CYS A 62 1.49 10.31 -11.19
C CYS A 62 0.06 10.28 -10.65
N VAL A 63 -0.86 9.87 -11.53
CA VAL A 63 -2.27 9.69 -11.20
C VAL A 63 -2.67 8.26 -11.50
N PHE A 64 -3.12 7.55 -10.47
CA PHE A 64 -3.74 6.24 -10.60
C PHE A 64 -5.26 6.36 -10.49
N SER A 65 -6.00 5.68 -11.34
CA SER A 65 -7.46 5.63 -11.22
C SER A 65 -8.04 4.29 -11.67
N ASN A 66 -9.17 3.91 -11.06
CA ASN A 66 -9.84 2.65 -11.36
C ASN A 66 -8.89 1.45 -11.19
N MET A 67 -8.12 1.46 -10.11
CA MET A 67 -7.17 0.41 -9.77
C MET A 67 -7.81 -0.61 -8.82
N THR A 68 -7.39 -1.85 -8.92
CA THR A 68 -7.75 -2.90 -7.96
C THR A 68 -6.48 -3.59 -7.49
N PHE A 69 -6.23 -3.52 -6.19
CA PHE A 69 -5.06 -4.13 -5.54
C PHE A 69 -5.50 -5.21 -4.57
N ILE A 70 -5.18 -6.46 -4.89
CA ILE A 70 -5.47 -7.62 -4.07
C ILE A 70 -4.21 -8.04 -3.34
N GLY A 71 -4.20 -7.79 -2.05
CA GLY A 71 -3.07 -8.06 -1.17
C GLY A 71 -2.95 -9.53 -0.73
N PRO A 72 -1.93 -9.84 0.06
CA PRO A 72 -1.59 -11.21 0.44
C PRO A 72 -2.64 -11.91 1.32
N LYS A 73 -3.48 -11.17 2.04
CA LYS A 73 -4.56 -11.75 2.86
C LYS A 73 -5.66 -12.43 2.04
N ALA A 74 -5.65 -12.30 0.70
CA ALA A 74 -6.49 -13.11 -0.18
C ALA A 74 -6.21 -14.62 -0.03
N ASP A 75 -5.00 -14.99 0.39
CA ASP A 75 -4.66 -16.33 0.83
C ASP A 75 -5.03 -16.48 2.32
N PRO A 76 -6.01 -17.33 2.69
CA PRO A 76 -6.41 -17.50 4.09
C PRO A 76 -5.30 -18.05 5.00
N SER A 77 -4.27 -18.63 4.42
CA SER A 77 -3.11 -19.15 5.18
C SER A 77 -2.02 -18.09 5.40
N PHE A 78 -2.20 -16.88 4.86
CA PHE A 78 -1.19 -15.82 4.95
C PHE A 78 -0.86 -15.45 6.39
N LYS A 79 0.43 -15.32 6.63
CA LYS A 79 0.99 -14.76 7.85
C LYS A 79 2.04 -13.73 7.46
N ASN A 80 1.97 -12.54 8.03
CA ASN A 80 2.96 -11.51 7.77
C ASN A 80 4.21 -11.67 8.65
N GLU A 81 4.85 -12.81 8.52
CA GLU A 81 6.05 -13.21 9.28
C GLU A 81 7.20 -13.49 8.30
N ALA A 82 8.42 -13.12 8.69
CA ALA A 82 9.58 -13.27 7.82
C ALA A 82 9.89 -14.73 7.44
N ASP A 83 9.65 -15.64 8.34
CA ASP A 83 9.89 -17.08 8.15
C ASP A 83 8.79 -17.79 7.35
N TYR A 84 7.64 -17.18 7.16
CA TYR A 84 6.59 -17.68 6.28
C TYR A 84 6.84 -17.30 4.81
N ILE A 85 7.31 -16.09 4.59
CA ILE A 85 7.53 -15.52 3.25
C ILE A 85 8.80 -16.12 2.65
N ASN A 86 8.80 -16.37 1.33
CA ASN A 86 9.94 -16.92 0.60
C ASN A 86 10.43 -18.28 1.13
N GLY A 87 9.53 -19.09 1.61
CA GLY A 87 9.85 -20.46 2.01
C GLY A 87 10.62 -20.60 3.32
N GLY A 88 10.57 -19.59 4.18
CA GLY A 88 11.19 -19.61 5.50
C GLY A 88 12.57 -18.97 5.56
N GLU A 89 13.09 -18.45 4.47
CA GLU A 89 14.34 -17.68 4.51
C GLU A 89 14.10 -16.33 5.19
N TYR A 90 14.82 -16.11 6.28
CA TYR A 90 14.79 -14.85 6.99
C TYR A 90 15.87 -13.92 6.48
N PHE A 91 15.45 -12.82 5.86
CA PHE A 91 16.34 -11.70 5.63
C PHE A 91 15.90 -10.54 6.53
N PRO A 92 16.80 -9.97 7.35
CA PRO A 92 16.45 -8.84 8.18
C PRO A 92 15.97 -7.70 7.28
N ASN A 93 14.74 -7.31 7.49
CA ASN A 93 14.07 -6.33 6.67
C ASN A 93 14.15 -4.98 7.35
N ASN A 94 15.26 -4.29 7.27
CA ASN A 94 15.51 -2.96 7.85
C ASN A 94 15.01 -2.79 9.30
N GLY A 95 14.94 -3.89 10.06
CA GLY A 95 14.42 -3.90 11.41
C GLY A 95 12.89 -3.91 11.51
N SER A 96 12.16 -4.04 10.42
CA SER A 96 10.70 -4.12 10.45
C SER A 96 10.20 -5.50 10.88
N SER A 97 9.27 -5.53 11.83
CA SER A 97 8.60 -6.75 12.29
C SER A 97 7.33 -7.08 11.51
N LEU A 98 6.97 -6.27 10.54
CA LEU A 98 5.75 -6.48 9.74
C LEU A 98 5.89 -7.61 8.70
N GLY A 99 7.01 -8.30 8.70
CA GLY A 99 7.29 -9.22 7.61
C GLY A 99 7.74 -8.46 6.37
N ARG A 100 7.48 -9.02 5.19
CA ARG A 100 7.92 -8.44 3.92
C ARG A 100 6.84 -7.72 3.14
N PHE A 101 5.58 -7.94 3.47
CA PHE A 101 4.48 -7.15 2.94
C PHE A 101 4.23 -5.94 3.85
N GLN A 102 4.06 -4.78 3.24
CA GLN A 102 3.79 -3.56 3.97
C GLN A 102 2.41 -2.99 3.61
N SER A 103 2.29 -2.21 2.56
CA SER A 103 1.06 -1.47 2.31
C SER A 103 0.50 -1.65 0.90
N GLY A 104 -0.82 -1.52 0.78
CA GLY A 104 -1.45 -1.38 -0.53
C GLY A 104 -0.99 -0.10 -1.24
N MET A 105 -0.73 0.95 -0.46
CA MET A 105 -0.38 2.27 -0.96
C MET A 105 0.64 2.93 -0.04
N GLN A 106 1.86 3.17 -0.52
CA GLN A 106 2.87 3.98 0.17
C GLN A 106 3.22 5.21 -0.65
N ILE A 107 2.98 6.39 -0.08
CA ILE A 107 3.33 7.69 -0.68
C ILE A 107 4.36 8.33 0.24
N ARG A 108 5.57 8.54 -0.24
CA ARG A 108 6.70 8.99 0.58
C ARG A 108 7.65 9.92 -0.16
N ARG A 109 8.58 10.51 0.58
CA ARG A 109 9.74 11.23 0.04
C ARG A 109 9.37 12.32 -0.96
N ASN A 110 8.37 13.17 -0.60
CA ASN A 110 7.84 14.27 -1.41
C ASN A 110 7.19 13.86 -2.74
N SER A 111 6.69 12.64 -2.88
CA SER A 111 5.79 12.30 -3.98
C SER A 111 4.47 13.07 -3.86
N HIS A 112 3.92 13.46 -4.99
CA HIS A 112 2.60 14.08 -5.13
C HIS A 112 1.64 13.14 -5.88
N LEU A 113 1.68 11.85 -5.58
CA LEU A 113 0.80 10.86 -6.18
C LEU A 113 -0.67 11.13 -5.84
N CYS A 114 -1.53 10.99 -6.83
CA CYS A 114 -2.99 10.99 -6.66
C CYS A 114 -3.60 9.63 -7.03
N CYS A 115 -4.61 9.20 -6.27
CA CYS A 115 -5.32 7.95 -6.51
C CYS A 115 -6.82 8.14 -6.44
N PHE A 116 -7.56 7.66 -7.45
CA PHE A 116 -8.99 7.86 -7.55
C PHE A 116 -9.73 6.57 -7.91
N ASN A 117 -10.97 6.42 -7.40
CA ASN A 117 -11.90 5.37 -7.79
C ASN A 117 -11.30 3.96 -7.70
N SER A 118 -10.61 3.65 -6.62
CA SER A 118 -9.75 2.47 -6.52
C SER A 118 -10.11 1.60 -5.33
N ILE A 119 -9.66 0.36 -5.33
CA ILE A 119 -9.88 -0.61 -4.26
C ILE A 119 -8.54 -1.22 -3.86
N PHE A 120 -8.27 -1.20 -2.57
CA PHE A 120 -7.13 -1.86 -1.93
C PHE A 120 -7.66 -2.84 -0.90
N ALA A 121 -7.50 -4.13 -1.13
CA ALA A 121 -8.08 -5.15 -0.29
C ALA A 121 -7.04 -6.14 0.22
N GLY A 122 -7.08 -6.46 1.52
CA GLY A 122 -6.28 -7.54 2.10
C GLY A 122 -4.79 -7.26 2.23
N TRP A 123 -4.41 -6.03 2.47
CA TRP A 123 -3.03 -5.65 2.79
C TRP A 123 -2.83 -5.55 4.30
N PRO A 124 -1.63 -5.80 4.83
CA PRO A 124 -1.34 -5.53 6.24
C PRO A 124 -1.61 -4.07 6.61
N ILE A 125 -1.14 -3.16 5.77
CA ILE A 125 -1.44 -1.73 5.84
C ILE A 125 -2.14 -1.35 4.54
N GLY A 126 -3.29 -0.70 4.61
CA GLY A 126 -4.04 -0.28 3.43
C GLY A 126 -3.40 0.91 2.72
N MET A 127 -3.01 1.91 3.51
CA MET A 127 -2.40 3.15 3.01
C MET A 127 -1.42 3.72 4.03
N MET A 128 -0.36 4.32 3.52
CA MET A 128 0.61 5.06 4.31
C MET A 128 1.05 6.33 3.56
N VAL A 129 0.79 7.48 4.16
CA VAL A 129 1.45 8.75 3.79
C VAL A 129 2.65 8.89 4.71
N ASP A 130 3.81 8.52 4.19
CA ASP A 130 5.03 8.43 4.97
C ASP A 130 5.75 9.78 5.01
N ASN A 131 6.07 10.23 6.20
CA ASN A 131 6.77 11.49 6.43
C ASN A 131 8.15 11.29 7.09
N GLU A 132 8.69 10.08 7.06
CA GLU A 132 10.03 9.78 7.61
C GLU A 132 11.12 10.61 6.91
N LYS A 133 10.99 10.75 5.58
CA LYS A 133 11.87 11.60 4.77
C LYS A 133 11.03 12.48 3.86
N GLY A 134 11.37 13.74 3.79
CA GLY A 134 10.58 14.72 3.06
C GLY A 134 9.37 15.20 3.87
N ASN A 135 8.33 15.70 3.20
CA ASN A 135 7.16 16.27 3.85
C ASN A 135 5.86 15.96 3.08
N CYS A 136 5.53 14.69 2.96
CA CYS A 136 4.30 14.26 2.31
C CYS A 136 3.03 14.71 3.05
N TRP A 137 3.11 14.89 4.37
CA TRP A 137 1.96 15.41 5.12
C TRP A 137 1.62 16.84 4.71
N GLN A 138 2.62 17.68 4.48
CA GLN A 138 2.38 19.03 3.97
C GLN A 138 1.81 18.98 2.54
N ALA A 139 2.37 18.13 1.68
CA ALA A 139 1.85 17.96 0.33
C ALA A 139 0.38 17.49 0.31
N ALA A 140 0.00 16.61 1.24
CA ALA A 140 -1.39 16.18 1.42
C ALA A 140 -2.29 17.33 1.90
N ASN A 141 -1.84 18.12 2.88
CA ASN A 141 -2.57 19.28 3.37
C ASN A 141 -2.73 20.38 2.32
N ASP A 142 -1.76 20.53 1.44
CA ASP A 142 -1.77 21.49 0.33
C ASP A 142 -2.59 20.99 -0.89
N GLY A 143 -3.15 19.76 -0.80
CA GLY A 143 -3.94 19.15 -1.88
C GLY A 143 -3.12 18.64 -3.06
N LEU A 144 -1.81 18.51 -2.91
CA LEU A 144 -0.92 17.95 -3.94
C LEU A 144 -1.00 16.41 -3.96
N ILE A 145 -1.32 15.80 -2.85
CA ILE A 145 -1.69 14.39 -2.74
C ILE A 145 -3.20 14.31 -2.56
N GLN A 146 -3.87 13.52 -3.39
CA GLN A 146 -5.31 13.31 -3.30
C GLN A 146 -5.63 11.83 -3.41
N VAL A 147 -6.47 11.34 -2.51
CA VAL A 147 -7.00 9.97 -2.56
C VAL A 147 -8.50 10.07 -2.37
N GLN A 148 -9.29 9.80 -3.41
CA GLN A 148 -10.73 10.02 -3.38
C GLN A 148 -11.49 8.85 -4.02
N ASN A 149 -12.72 8.63 -3.55
CA ASN A 149 -13.60 7.56 -4.03
C ASN A 149 -12.90 6.19 -3.97
N THR A 150 -12.12 5.97 -2.93
CA THR A 150 -11.26 4.79 -2.78
C THR A 150 -11.70 3.97 -1.58
N TRP A 151 -11.70 2.66 -1.74
CA TRP A 151 -12.00 1.72 -0.67
C TRP A 151 -10.73 1.03 -0.19
N ILE A 152 -10.54 1.02 1.12
CA ILE A 152 -9.53 0.20 1.80
C ILE A 152 -10.27 -0.86 2.60
N ILE A 153 -10.07 -2.13 2.24
CA ILE A 153 -10.82 -3.26 2.76
C ILE A 153 -9.88 -4.23 3.46
N ASP A 154 -10.24 -4.63 4.67
CA ASP A 154 -9.48 -5.61 5.47
C ASP A 154 -8.01 -5.20 5.66
N ALA A 155 -7.79 -3.92 5.93
CA ALA A 155 -6.46 -3.35 6.14
C ALA A 155 -6.53 -2.17 7.11
N ASP A 156 -5.50 -1.99 7.92
CA ASP A 156 -5.33 -0.81 8.74
C ASP A 156 -4.77 0.35 7.92
N ILE A 157 -5.06 1.59 8.33
CA ILE A 157 -4.45 2.77 7.73
C ILE A 157 -3.50 3.37 8.77
N LEU A 158 -2.23 3.35 8.44
CA LEU A 158 -1.15 3.80 9.30
C LEU A 158 -0.26 4.79 8.56
N GLY A 159 0.61 5.47 9.28
CA GLY A 159 1.56 6.39 8.69
C GLY A 159 2.78 6.58 9.54
N SER A 160 3.87 6.99 8.93
CA SER A 160 5.08 7.40 9.63
C SER A 160 5.28 8.91 9.54
N ASP A 161 6.02 9.46 10.46
CA ASP A 161 6.37 10.88 10.51
C ASP A 161 7.90 11.08 10.49
N MET A 162 8.31 12.36 10.42
CA MET A 162 9.72 12.72 10.44
C MET A 162 10.45 12.29 11.72
N ASN A 163 9.72 12.10 12.81
CA ASN A 163 10.25 11.59 14.07
C ASN A 163 10.19 10.07 14.13
N LYS A 164 9.80 9.42 13.06
CA LYS A 164 9.62 7.97 12.97
C LYS A 164 8.60 7.44 13.99
N GLN A 165 7.60 8.23 14.34
CA GLN A 165 6.59 7.80 15.32
C GLN A 165 5.92 6.50 14.90
N TYR A 166 5.61 6.38 13.64
CA TYR A 166 5.07 5.14 13.10
C TYR A 166 6.12 4.01 13.15
N VAL A 167 7.33 4.29 12.69
CA VAL A 167 8.44 3.32 12.72
C VAL A 167 8.81 3.00 14.15
N ASP A 168 8.82 3.98 15.03
CA ASP A 168 9.09 3.81 16.45
C ASP A 168 7.93 3.10 17.16
N GLN A 169 6.69 3.36 16.80
CA GLN A 169 5.55 2.57 17.26
C GLN A 169 5.64 1.14 16.77
N LEU A 170 5.96 0.93 15.52
CA LEU A 170 6.27 -0.40 15.01
C LEU A 170 7.46 -1.01 15.72
N ALA A 171 8.50 -0.24 15.98
CA ALA A 171 9.67 -0.67 16.70
C ALA A 171 9.42 -0.86 18.20
N LEU A 172 8.66 0.02 18.82
CA LEU A 172 8.23 -0.12 20.22
C LEU A 172 7.30 -1.31 20.41
N ASN A 173 6.42 -1.51 19.47
CA ASN A 173 5.50 -2.64 19.44
C ASN A 173 6.11 -3.88 18.78
N PHE A 174 7.35 -3.79 18.41
CA PHE A 174 8.12 -4.84 17.80
C PHE A 174 8.18 -6.08 18.69
N THR A 175 8.25 -5.88 20.01
CA THR A 175 8.31 -6.97 21.00
C THR A 175 6.97 -7.64 21.19
N ASP A 176 5.89 -6.90 21.28
CA ASP A 176 4.54 -7.41 21.51
C ASP A 176 3.65 -7.38 20.26
N LYS A 177 4.13 -6.77 19.17
CA LYS A 177 3.43 -6.66 17.89
C LYS A 177 2.04 -6.01 18.00
N THR A 178 1.87 -5.07 18.90
CA THR A 178 0.66 -4.30 19.06
C THR A 178 0.82 -2.91 18.49
N PHE A 179 -0.27 -2.33 18.03
CA PHE A 179 -0.35 -0.95 17.58
C PHE A 179 -1.20 -0.15 18.55
N ASP A 180 -0.82 1.11 18.79
CA ASP A 180 -1.70 2.04 19.48
C ASP A 180 -2.85 2.45 18.54
N THR A 181 -3.91 1.66 18.56
CA THR A 181 -5.10 1.88 17.73
C THR A 181 -5.98 3.02 18.24
N GLU A 182 -5.69 3.55 19.43
CA GLU A 182 -6.46 4.65 20.01
C GLU A 182 -6.08 6.01 19.41
N LYS A 183 -4.92 6.07 18.74
CA LYS A 183 -4.46 7.30 18.08
C LYS A 183 -4.53 7.15 16.57
N PRO A 184 -5.47 7.81 15.91
CA PRO A 184 -5.51 7.80 14.45
C PRO A 184 -4.22 8.41 13.90
N SER A 185 -3.62 7.74 12.93
CA SER A 185 -2.46 8.26 12.21
C SER A 185 -2.86 9.45 11.32
N PHE A 186 -1.87 10.23 10.90
CA PHE A 186 -2.10 11.25 9.87
C PHE A 186 -2.75 10.63 8.63
N SER A 187 -2.26 9.51 8.17
CA SER A 187 -2.79 8.82 6.98
C SER A 187 -4.26 8.45 7.14
N SER A 188 -4.67 7.93 8.30
CA SER A 188 -6.07 7.61 8.57
C SER A 188 -6.95 8.87 8.55
N THR A 189 -6.52 9.92 9.25
CA THR A 189 -7.24 11.20 9.29
C THR A 189 -7.37 11.81 7.89
N PHE A 190 -6.27 11.83 7.14
CA PHE A 190 -6.24 12.32 5.77
C PHE A 190 -7.18 11.51 4.88
N PHE A 191 -7.06 10.18 4.86
CA PHE A 191 -7.89 9.32 4.03
C PHE A 191 -9.38 9.52 4.29
N LEU A 192 -9.80 9.53 5.54
CA LEU A 192 -11.20 9.67 5.93
C LEU A 192 -11.75 11.09 5.71
N SER A 193 -10.89 12.09 5.60
CA SER A 193 -11.30 13.47 5.26
C SER A 193 -11.55 13.67 3.77
N GLN A 194 -11.02 12.79 2.92
CA GLN A 194 -11.18 12.92 1.47
C GLN A 194 -12.54 12.37 1.01
N SER A 195 -13.05 12.92 -0.08
CA SER A 195 -14.39 12.61 -0.58
C SER A 195 -14.53 11.16 -1.07
N GLY A 196 -15.60 10.51 -0.65
CA GLY A 196 -16.01 9.19 -1.15
C GLY A 196 -15.12 8.03 -0.73
N ASN A 197 -14.23 8.24 0.22
CA ASN A 197 -13.37 7.18 0.75
C ASN A 197 -14.07 6.34 1.81
N HIS A 198 -13.76 5.05 1.82
CA HIS A 198 -14.29 4.10 2.78
C HIS A 198 -13.19 3.16 3.27
N GLN A 199 -13.15 2.97 4.59
CA GLN A 199 -12.40 1.88 5.22
C GLN A 199 -13.41 0.90 5.81
N ALA A 200 -13.26 -0.37 5.50
CA ALA A 200 -14.19 -1.40 5.95
C ALA A 200 -13.47 -2.72 6.19
N SER A 201 -14.02 -3.54 7.09
CA SER A 201 -13.67 -4.96 7.13
C SER A 201 -14.18 -5.68 5.87
N ALA A 202 -13.62 -6.84 5.58
CA ALA A 202 -14.12 -7.66 4.47
C ALA A 202 -15.61 -7.98 4.61
N GLN A 203 -16.10 -8.19 5.83
CA GLN A 203 -17.50 -8.48 6.10
C GLN A 203 -18.42 -7.27 5.82
N GLU A 204 -18.05 -6.09 6.28
CA GLU A 204 -18.81 -4.85 6.06
C GLU A 204 -18.91 -4.48 4.59
N ALA A 205 -17.82 -4.66 3.84
CA ALA A 205 -17.79 -4.41 2.40
C ALA A 205 -18.44 -5.52 1.59
N ALA A 206 -18.90 -6.62 2.22
CA ALA A 206 -19.31 -7.85 1.55
C ALA A 206 -18.26 -8.36 0.54
N TYR A 207 -17.00 -8.06 0.83
CA TYR A 207 -15.88 -8.42 -0.03
C TYR A 207 -15.50 -9.88 0.18
N ASN A 208 -15.32 -10.59 -0.91
CA ASN A 208 -15.02 -12.02 -0.88
C ASN A 208 -13.80 -12.32 -1.74
N TYR A 209 -12.77 -12.85 -1.13
CA TYR A 209 -11.53 -13.24 -1.81
C TYR A 209 -11.63 -14.59 -2.56
N VAL A 210 -12.78 -15.24 -2.54
CA VAL A 210 -12.96 -16.55 -3.19
C VAL A 210 -12.57 -16.48 -4.66
N GLY A 211 -11.66 -17.34 -5.05
CA GLY A 211 -11.12 -17.39 -6.40
C GLY A 211 -9.90 -16.51 -6.66
N LEU A 212 -9.46 -15.72 -5.68
CA LEU A 212 -8.29 -14.85 -5.77
C LEU A 212 -7.04 -15.44 -5.09
N THR A 213 -6.99 -16.74 -4.93
CA THR A 213 -5.81 -17.41 -4.40
C THR A 213 -4.67 -17.41 -5.42
N PRO A 214 -3.41 -17.58 -5.01
CA PRO A 214 -2.28 -17.69 -5.92
C PRO A 214 -2.46 -18.72 -7.04
N ASP A 215 -3.17 -19.80 -6.75
CA ASP A 215 -3.42 -20.89 -7.70
C ASP A 215 -4.51 -20.57 -8.73
N ASN A 216 -5.44 -19.70 -8.37
CA ASN A 216 -6.57 -19.32 -9.24
C ASN A 216 -6.32 -18.03 -10.03
N GLY A 217 -5.46 -17.17 -9.52
CA GLY A 217 -4.91 -16.01 -10.20
C GLY A 217 -5.87 -15.18 -11.05
N VAL A 218 -5.31 -14.60 -12.10
CA VAL A 218 -6.01 -13.70 -13.04
C VAL A 218 -7.18 -14.39 -13.74
N GLY A 219 -7.12 -15.69 -13.96
CA GLY A 219 -8.18 -16.44 -14.63
C GLY A 219 -9.52 -16.38 -13.91
N ALA A 220 -9.52 -16.50 -12.60
CA ALA A 220 -10.74 -16.42 -11.80
C ALA A 220 -11.34 -15.01 -11.79
N LEU A 221 -10.51 -13.98 -11.79
CA LEU A 221 -10.95 -12.58 -11.84
C LEU A 221 -11.58 -12.22 -13.19
N LEU A 222 -11.02 -12.69 -14.28
CA LEU A 222 -11.57 -12.48 -15.62
C LEU A 222 -12.88 -13.19 -15.82
N LEU A 223 -13.07 -14.34 -15.18
CA LEU A 223 -14.34 -15.10 -15.23
C LEU A 223 -15.42 -14.46 -14.33
N ALA A 224 -15.04 -13.80 -13.26
CA ALA A 224 -15.98 -13.12 -12.36
C ALA A 224 -16.48 -11.78 -12.89
N SER A 225 -15.80 -11.20 -13.87
CA SER A 225 -16.15 -9.93 -14.52
C SER A 225 -16.95 -10.08 -15.82
N GLY A 226 -17.33 -11.29 -16.17
CA GLY A 226 -18.14 -11.62 -17.37
C GLY A 226 -19.63 -11.47 -17.18
#